data_73b939532fb4e50586bd4691624150a7
#
_entry.id   73b939532fb4e50586bd4691624150a7
#
_cell.length_a   1.000
_cell.length_b   1.000
_cell.length_c   1.000
_cell.angle_alpha   90.00
_cell.angle_beta   90.00
_cell.angle_gamma   90.00
#
_symmetry.space_group_name_H-M   'P 1'
#
loop_
_entity.id
_entity.type
_entity.pdbx_description
1 polymer ?
#
loop_
_entity_poly.entity_id
_entity_poly.type
_entity_poly.pdbx_seq_one_letter_code
_entity_poly.pdbx_strand_id
1 'polypeptide(L)'
;MTARDRNRRWAVRGAVHRAVAVATTFPLVAHLGDRIAIGREPAATVPFFNLWSLPWTAQRLPHLLHGWWDAPIFWPARGTYANSELQPLTGLAFALLRPLIGPVAAYGVILLLALVANGAVT
;
A
#
# COMPACT_ATOMS: atom_id res chain seq x y z
N MET A 1 -17.44 16.48 -29.13
CA MET A 1 -16.20 16.13 -28.38
C MET A 1 -15.60 14.88 -29.00
N THR A 2 -14.42 15.00 -29.60
CA THR A 2 -13.79 13.89 -30.31
C THR A 2 -13.19 12.88 -29.32
N ALA A 3 -13.00 11.62 -29.75
CA ALA A 3 -12.31 10.59 -28.94
C ALA A 3 -10.89 11.06 -28.55
N ARG A 4 -10.23 11.82 -29.43
CA ARG A 4 -8.90 12.37 -29.21
C ARG A 4 -8.87 13.41 -28.08
N ASP A 5 -9.91 14.27 -27.98
CA ASP A 5 -10.02 15.26 -26.90
C ASP A 5 -10.26 14.61 -25.55
N ARG A 6 -11.07 13.55 -25.54
CA ARG A 6 -11.33 12.74 -24.33
C ARG A 6 -10.06 12.09 -23.82
N ASN A 7 -9.30 11.44 -24.70
CA ASN A 7 -8.05 10.76 -24.33
C ASN A 7 -7.01 11.76 -23.81
N ARG A 8 -6.91 12.94 -24.42
CA ARG A 8 -6.01 14.00 -23.95
C ARG A 8 -6.38 14.48 -22.54
N ARG A 9 -7.67 14.68 -22.26
CA ARG A 9 -8.14 15.08 -20.93
C ARG A 9 -7.82 14.02 -19.87
N TRP A 10 -8.02 12.75 -20.16
CA TRP A 10 -7.65 11.66 -19.26
C TRP A 10 -6.15 11.58 -19.01
N ALA A 11 -5.34 11.76 -20.03
CA ALA A 11 -3.88 11.80 -19.90
C ALA A 11 -3.40 12.95 -19.03
N VAL A 12 -3.95 14.16 -19.23
CA VAL A 12 -3.62 15.34 -18.43
C VAL A 12 -4.05 15.16 -16.98
N ARG A 13 -5.28 14.68 -16.72
CA ARG A 13 -5.73 14.39 -15.36
C ARG A 13 -4.81 13.39 -14.67
N GLY A 14 -4.50 12.27 -15.32
CA GLY A 14 -3.60 11.27 -14.75
C GLY A 14 -2.19 11.80 -14.49
N ALA A 15 -1.69 12.71 -15.32
CA ALA A 15 -0.40 13.37 -15.08
C ALA A 15 -0.45 14.29 -13.86
N VAL A 16 -1.51 15.08 -13.72
CA VAL A 16 -1.71 15.98 -12.57
C VAL A 16 -1.80 15.18 -11.27
N HIS A 17 -2.59 14.12 -11.22
CA HIS A 17 -2.72 13.30 -10.00
C HIS A 17 -1.39 12.64 -9.60
N ARG A 18 -0.62 12.15 -10.58
CA ARG A 18 0.72 11.63 -10.31
C ARG A 18 1.66 12.70 -9.75
N ALA A 19 1.66 13.89 -10.36
CA ALA A 19 2.48 15.00 -9.89
C ALA A 19 2.10 15.43 -8.47
N VAL A 20 0.80 15.52 -8.17
CA VAL A 20 0.30 15.82 -6.82
C VAL A 20 0.70 14.74 -5.82
N ALA A 21 0.51 13.45 -6.14
CA ALA A 21 0.89 12.35 -5.27
C ALA A 21 2.39 12.39 -4.94
N VAL A 22 3.24 12.63 -5.93
CA VAL A 22 4.69 12.77 -5.71
C VAL A 22 5.03 14.00 -4.88
N ALA A 23 4.43 15.15 -5.18
CA ALA A 23 4.71 16.40 -4.48
C ALA A 23 4.26 16.36 -3.00
N THR A 24 3.09 15.79 -2.72
CA THR A 24 2.55 15.70 -1.36
C THR A 24 3.26 14.66 -0.49
N THR A 25 3.87 13.67 -1.10
CA THR A 25 4.62 12.62 -0.40
C THR A 25 6.14 12.85 -0.41
N PHE A 26 6.62 13.94 -1.01
CA PHE A 26 8.05 14.24 -0.98
C PHE A 26 8.56 14.40 0.47
N PRO A 27 9.70 13.77 0.84
CA PRO A 27 10.71 13.14 -0.03
C PRO A 27 10.57 11.61 -0.21
N LEU A 28 9.42 11.00 0.03
CA LEU A 28 9.22 9.54 -0.02
C LEU A 28 9.71 8.93 -1.34
N VAL A 29 9.38 9.56 -2.48
CA VAL A 29 9.79 9.07 -3.81
C VAL A 29 11.31 8.93 -3.96
N ALA A 30 12.08 9.84 -3.34
CA ALA A 30 13.53 9.79 -3.36
C ALA A 30 14.12 8.74 -2.40
N HIS A 31 13.31 8.20 -1.49
CA HIS A 31 13.73 7.32 -0.41
C HIS A 31 12.88 6.03 -0.30
N LEU A 32 12.32 5.58 -1.41
CA LEU A 32 11.42 4.40 -1.43
C LEU A 32 12.07 3.13 -0.87
N GLY A 33 13.41 2.99 -0.99
CA GLY A 33 14.10 1.78 -0.56
C GLY A 33 14.50 1.74 0.92
N ASP A 34 14.57 2.89 1.58
CA ASP A 34 15.16 3.04 2.92
C ASP A 34 14.28 3.79 3.92
N ARG A 35 13.18 4.42 3.48
CA ARG A 35 12.28 5.18 4.34
C ARG A 35 10.82 4.84 4.13
N ILE A 36 10.04 4.99 5.20
CA ILE A 36 8.58 4.88 5.16
C ILE A 36 7.95 6.23 5.48
N ALA A 37 6.80 6.50 4.86
CA ALA A 37 6.01 7.67 5.22
C ALA A 37 5.40 7.44 6.61
N ILE A 38 5.77 8.27 7.57
CA ILE A 38 5.15 8.33 8.90
C ILE A 38 4.31 9.61 8.96
N GLY A 39 3.07 9.48 9.47
CA GLY A 39 2.22 10.63 9.76
C GLY A 39 2.73 11.44 10.95
N ARG A 40 1.96 12.43 11.37
CA ARG A 40 2.22 13.23 12.58
C ARG A 40 1.75 12.53 13.87
N GLU A 41 1.44 11.27 13.79
CA GLU A 41 1.00 10.47 14.94
C GLU A 41 2.15 10.30 15.94
N PRO A 42 1.88 10.45 17.24
CA PRO A 42 2.93 10.35 18.28
C PRO A 42 3.70 9.03 18.27
N ALA A 43 3.06 7.94 17.83
CA ALA A 43 3.63 6.58 17.90
C ALA A 43 3.97 5.95 16.56
N ALA A 44 3.64 6.58 15.43
CA ALA A 44 3.86 6.04 14.06
C ALA A 44 3.39 4.57 13.90
N THR A 45 2.37 4.15 14.65
CA THR A 45 1.96 2.74 14.80
C THR A 45 1.41 2.15 13.51
N VAL A 46 0.58 2.90 12.77
CA VAL A 46 -0.10 2.40 11.57
C VAL A 46 0.88 2.01 10.46
N PRO A 47 1.88 2.82 10.06
CA PRO A 47 2.86 2.41 9.06
C PRO A 47 3.66 1.17 9.45
N PHE A 48 4.06 1.05 10.71
CA PHE A 48 4.78 -0.12 11.19
C PHE A 48 3.89 -1.36 11.25
N PHE A 49 2.64 -1.18 11.66
CA PHE A 49 1.67 -2.26 11.63
C PHE A 49 1.44 -2.77 10.20
N ASN A 50 1.31 -1.89 9.22
CA ASN A 50 1.18 -2.27 7.82
C ASN A 50 2.42 -3.02 7.29
N LEU A 51 3.63 -2.59 7.65
CA LEU A 51 4.87 -3.29 7.31
C LEU A 51 4.96 -4.69 7.94
N TRP A 52 4.23 -4.96 8.99
CA TRP A 52 4.12 -6.27 9.59
C TRP A 52 2.96 -7.08 8.99
N SER A 53 1.78 -6.49 8.81
CA SER A 53 0.55 -7.16 8.35
C SER A 53 0.59 -7.57 6.88
N LEU A 54 1.24 -6.77 6.02
CA LEU A 54 1.38 -7.08 4.59
C LEU A 54 2.26 -8.31 4.32
N PRO A 55 3.45 -8.46 4.93
CA PRO A 55 4.22 -9.70 4.88
C PRO A 55 3.46 -10.91 5.43
N TRP A 56 2.72 -10.75 6.53
CA TRP A 56 1.88 -11.82 7.07
C TRP A 56 0.85 -12.29 6.04
N THR A 57 0.11 -11.36 5.46
CA THR A 57 -0.87 -11.66 4.39
C THR A 57 -0.19 -12.32 3.19
N ALA A 58 0.92 -11.76 2.71
CA ALA A 58 1.66 -12.28 1.56
C ALA A 58 2.14 -13.73 1.78
N GLN A 59 2.54 -14.09 3.00
CA GLN A 59 2.95 -15.46 3.35
C GLN A 59 1.78 -16.45 3.34
N ARG A 60 0.55 -16.00 3.61
CA ARG A 60 -0.65 -16.85 3.65
C ARG A 60 -1.33 -17.01 2.29
N LEU A 61 -1.07 -16.13 1.34
CA LEU A 61 -1.66 -16.21 0.00
C LEU A 61 -1.43 -17.54 -0.73
N PRO A 62 -0.21 -18.13 -0.76
CA PRO A 62 0.02 -19.43 -1.40
C PRO A 62 -0.75 -20.58 -0.74
N HIS A 63 -1.16 -20.41 0.50
CA HIS A 63 -1.92 -21.38 1.29
C HIS A 63 -3.43 -21.05 1.33
N LEU A 64 -3.93 -20.31 0.34
CA LEU A 64 -5.34 -19.87 0.27
C LEU A 64 -5.81 -19.18 1.56
N LEU A 65 -4.93 -18.41 2.17
CA LEU A 65 -5.14 -17.70 3.44
C LEU A 65 -5.43 -18.63 4.64
N HIS A 66 -5.05 -19.92 4.57
CA HIS A 66 -5.20 -20.81 5.71
C HIS A 66 -4.42 -20.30 6.93
N GLY A 67 -5.08 -20.22 8.10
CA GLY A 67 -4.51 -19.68 9.33
C GLY A 67 -4.24 -18.16 9.29
N TRP A 68 -4.78 -17.43 8.34
CA TRP A 68 -4.58 -15.97 8.22
C TRP A 68 -5.11 -15.22 9.44
N TRP A 69 -6.22 -15.68 10.00
CA TRP A 69 -6.87 -15.10 11.17
C TRP A 69 -6.06 -15.28 12.46
N ASP A 70 -5.21 -16.30 12.52
CA ASP A 70 -4.41 -16.67 13.69
C ASP A 70 -3.03 -15.98 13.67
N ALA A 71 -3.00 -14.70 13.29
CA ALA A 71 -1.78 -13.91 13.36
C ALA A 71 -1.27 -13.82 14.81
N PRO A 72 0.06 -13.80 15.05
CA PRO A 72 0.64 -13.84 16.40
C PRO A 72 0.55 -12.49 17.13
N ILE A 73 -0.56 -11.78 16.94
CA ILE A 73 -0.93 -10.60 17.71
C ILE A 73 -1.88 -11.04 18.83
N PHE A 74 -1.72 -10.47 20.02
CA PHE A 74 -2.51 -10.81 21.21
C PHE A 74 -2.44 -12.28 21.63
N TRP A 75 -1.29 -12.93 21.40
CA TRP A 75 -1.05 -14.29 21.87
C TRP A 75 -1.41 -14.44 23.37
N PRO A 76 -2.08 -15.54 23.79
CA PRO A 76 -2.40 -16.78 23.03
C PRO A 76 -3.79 -16.81 22.37
N ALA A 77 -4.49 -15.67 22.27
CA ALA A 77 -5.81 -15.62 21.66
C ALA A 77 -5.75 -15.94 20.16
N ARG A 78 -6.73 -16.68 19.64
CA ARG A 78 -6.85 -17.02 18.22
C ARG A 78 -7.83 -16.11 17.50
N GLY A 79 -7.73 -16.04 16.18
CA GLY A 79 -8.63 -15.26 15.33
C GLY A 79 -8.46 -13.74 15.51
N THR A 80 -7.44 -13.30 16.20
CA THR A 80 -7.25 -11.89 16.61
C THR A 80 -7.01 -10.95 15.46
N TYR A 81 -6.53 -11.47 14.31
CA TYR A 81 -6.34 -10.65 13.11
C TYR A 81 -7.66 -10.13 12.53
N ALA A 82 -8.79 -10.76 12.85
CA ALA A 82 -10.12 -10.26 12.47
C ALA A 82 -10.46 -8.88 13.08
N ASN A 83 -9.83 -8.51 14.19
CA ASN A 83 -10.00 -7.22 14.85
C ASN A 83 -9.03 -6.15 14.33
N SER A 84 -8.37 -6.40 13.22
CA SER A 84 -7.30 -5.60 12.65
C SER A 84 -7.69 -5.04 11.27
N GLU A 85 -6.82 -4.23 10.68
CA GLU A 85 -7.00 -3.72 9.32
C GLU A 85 -6.71 -4.81 8.29
N LEU A 86 -7.76 -5.39 7.73
CA LEU A 86 -7.66 -6.46 6.73
C LEU A 86 -7.37 -5.88 5.35
N GLN A 87 -6.24 -6.23 4.77
CA GLN A 87 -5.77 -5.69 3.49
C GLN A 87 -5.42 -6.82 2.49
N PRO A 88 -6.36 -7.70 2.09
CA PRO A 88 -6.02 -8.85 1.25
C PRO A 88 -5.52 -8.45 -0.15
N LEU A 89 -6.15 -7.44 -0.78
CA LEU A 89 -5.73 -6.95 -2.11
C LEU A 89 -4.38 -6.23 -2.04
N THR A 90 -4.17 -5.42 -1.02
CA THR A 90 -2.89 -4.74 -0.77
C THR A 90 -1.79 -5.77 -0.49
N GLY A 91 -2.11 -6.82 0.30
CA GLY A 91 -1.23 -7.95 0.56
C GLY A 91 -0.84 -8.71 -0.70
N LEU A 92 -1.77 -8.89 -1.65
CA LEU A 92 -1.48 -9.48 -2.96
C LEU A 92 -0.51 -8.61 -3.76
N ALA A 93 -0.77 -7.31 -3.88
CA ALA A 93 0.13 -6.37 -4.55
C ALA A 93 1.52 -6.37 -3.89
N PHE A 94 1.57 -6.41 -2.56
CA PHE A 94 2.81 -6.50 -1.80
C PHE A 94 3.57 -7.81 -2.08
N ALA A 95 2.87 -8.95 -2.14
CA ALA A 95 3.46 -10.24 -2.43
C ALA A 95 4.16 -10.27 -3.80
N LEU A 96 3.57 -9.58 -4.79
CA LEU A 96 4.14 -9.48 -6.14
C LEU A 96 5.33 -8.52 -6.22
N LEU A 97 5.28 -7.40 -5.51
CA LEU A 97 6.32 -6.35 -5.57
C LEU A 97 7.53 -6.66 -4.68
N ARG A 98 7.29 -7.21 -3.48
CA ARG A 98 8.34 -7.45 -2.48
C ARG A 98 9.59 -8.18 -3.00
N PRO A 99 9.47 -9.27 -3.79
CA PRO A 99 10.66 -9.98 -4.27
C PRO A 99 11.49 -9.19 -5.28
N LEU A 100 10.89 -8.18 -5.93
CA LEU A 100 11.52 -7.37 -6.97
C LEU A 100 12.24 -6.14 -6.41
N ILE A 101 11.63 -5.47 -5.45
CA ILE A 101 12.07 -4.14 -4.97
C ILE A 101 12.29 -4.06 -3.46
N GLY A 102 12.07 -5.14 -2.73
CA GLY A 102 12.16 -5.17 -1.27
C GLY A 102 10.89 -4.69 -0.55
N PRO A 103 10.77 -4.98 0.77
CA PRO A 103 9.51 -4.73 1.50
C PRO A 103 9.21 -3.25 1.71
N VAL A 104 10.21 -2.43 1.99
CA VAL A 104 10.04 -0.98 2.24
C VAL A 104 9.61 -0.27 0.97
N ALA A 105 10.30 -0.55 -0.15
CA ALA A 105 9.95 0.02 -1.45
C ALA A 105 8.57 -0.46 -1.93
N ALA A 106 8.24 -1.74 -1.75
CA ALA A 106 6.93 -2.27 -2.10
C ALA A 106 5.79 -1.55 -1.36
N TYR A 107 5.96 -1.31 -0.06
CA TYR A 107 5.01 -0.54 0.74
C TYR A 107 4.87 0.91 0.22
N GLY A 108 5.99 1.60 -0.02
CA GLY A 108 5.98 2.97 -0.54
C GLY A 108 5.33 3.09 -1.92
N VAL A 109 5.61 2.16 -2.82
CA VAL A 109 4.99 2.10 -4.16
C VAL A 109 3.49 1.88 -4.06
N ILE A 110 3.02 0.97 -3.20
CA ILE A 110 1.59 0.73 -2.99
C ILE A 110 0.90 1.98 -2.47
N LEU A 111 1.50 2.69 -1.52
CA LEU A 111 0.98 3.95 -1.00
C LEU A 111 0.82 5.00 -2.11
N LEU A 112 1.85 5.19 -2.94
CA LEU A 112 1.80 6.11 -4.08
C LEU A 112 0.73 5.72 -5.10
N LEU A 113 0.61 4.44 -5.43
CA LEU A 113 -0.41 3.95 -6.34
C LEU A 113 -1.82 4.16 -5.80
N ALA A 114 -2.04 3.96 -4.49
CA ALA A 114 -3.32 4.23 -3.85
C ALA A 114 -3.70 5.72 -3.93
N LEU A 115 -2.74 6.63 -3.69
CA LEU A 115 -2.97 8.08 -3.83
C LEU A 115 -3.32 8.49 -5.25
N VAL A 116 -2.60 7.94 -6.24
CA VAL A 116 -2.89 8.20 -7.67
C VAL A 116 -4.26 7.65 -8.06
N ALA A 117 -4.61 6.44 -7.61
CA ALA A 117 -5.88 5.81 -7.90
C ALA A 117 -7.05 6.61 -7.30
N ASN A 118 -6.94 7.06 -6.05
CA ASN A 118 -7.97 7.90 -5.41
C ASN A 118 -8.20 9.20 -6.18
N GLY A 119 -7.14 9.86 -6.65
CA GLY A 119 -7.28 11.05 -7.48
C GLY A 119 -7.88 10.81 -8.86
N ALA A 120 -7.80 9.59 -9.39
CA ALA A 120 -8.34 9.27 -10.72
C ALA A 120 -9.86 9.00 -10.69
N VAL A 121 -10.43 8.68 -9.52
CA VAL A 121 -11.86 8.37 -9.34
C VAL A 121 -12.70 9.63 -9.03
N THR A 122 -12.06 10.71 -8.60
CA THR A 122 -12.69 12.02 -8.32
C THR A 122 -12.65 12.93 -9.56
#